data_11d35cd401e1247e0d7be12b72671920
#
_entry.id   11d35cd401e1247e0d7be12b72671920
#
_cell.length_a   1.000
_cell.length_b   1.000
_cell.length_c   1.000
_cell.angle_alpha   90.00
_cell.angle_beta   90.00
_cell.angle_gamma   90.00
#
_symmetry.space_group_name_H-M   'P 1'
#
loop_
_entity.id
_entity.type
_entity.pdbx_description
1 polymer ?
#
loop_
_entity_poly.entity_id
_entity_poly.type
_entity_poly.pdbx_seq_one_letter_code
_entity_poly.pdbx_strand_id
1 'polypeptide(L)'
;GDEILSLGEPPREGAVYDSNRYTVFGLLTRLGVEVIDLGVVRDEPALLEAAFRDAAQRADAIITSGGVSVGEADHTRTMMKQLGDVAFWRIAMRPGRPMAVGRIASAGFQAKSASSPYAESASSYQNNTASAASGAVLFGLPGNPVAVMVTFLAFVRPALLRMMGCTRAAPPLLRAVSTEAIRKKPGRTEYQRGTVTTGPDGSLQVRTTGNQGSGVLSSMVQANGLIVLHHHQGNVAVGDAVDVMVFEGVI
;
A
#
# COMPACT_ATOMS: atom_id res chain seq x y z
N GLY A 1 2.01 16.59 -1.92
CA GLY A 1 2.99 17.52 -2.46
C GLY A 1 2.33 18.69 -3.17
N ASP A 2 3.10 19.73 -3.39
CA ASP A 2 2.59 20.96 -4.03
C ASP A 2 2.19 20.76 -5.50
N GLU A 3 2.59 19.65 -6.11
CA GLU A 3 2.18 19.22 -7.45
C GLU A 3 0.79 18.59 -7.51
N ILE A 4 0.16 18.31 -6.39
CA ILE A 4 -1.13 17.63 -6.33
C ILE A 4 -2.29 18.64 -6.35
N LEU A 5 -3.22 18.45 -7.27
CA LEU A 5 -4.46 19.23 -7.41
C LEU A 5 -5.65 18.42 -6.88
N SER A 6 -6.53 19.09 -6.16
CA SER A 6 -7.83 18.54 -5.80
C SER A 6 -8.80 18.61 -7.00
N LEU A 7 -9.86 17.80 -6.98
CA LEU A 7 -10.90 17.88 -8.01
C LEU A 7 -11.55 19.27 -8.01
N GLY A 8 -11.72 19.85 -9.20
CA GLY A 8 -12.28 21.18 -9.39
C GLY A 8 -11.25 22.31 -9.44
N GLU A 9 -10.00 22.08 -9.07
CA GLU A 9 -8.93 23.06 -9.26
C GLU A 9 -8.54 23.16 -10.75
N PRO A 10 -8.21 24.35 -11.25
CA PRO A 10 -7.78 24.50 -12.64
C PRO A 10 -6.46 23.77 -12.89
N PRO A 11 -6.29 23.12 -14.05
CA PRO A 11 -5.05 22.44 -14.39
C PRO A 11 -3.90 23.45 -14.49
N ARG A 12 -2.70 23.05 -14.01
CA ARG A 12 -1.46 23.83 -14.15
C ARG A 12 -0.32 22.92 -14.58
N GLU A 13 0.66 23.49 -15.26
CA GLU A 13 1.82 22.76 -15.74
C GLU A 13 2.59 22.08 -14.59
N GLY A 14 2.98 20.83 -14.78
CA GLY A 14 3.71 20.02 -13.79
C GLY A 14 2.85 19.46 -12.66
N ALA A 15 1.55 19.78 -12.61
CA ALA A 15 0.65 19.26 -11.60
C ALA A 15 -0.16 18.05 -12.09
N VAL A 16 -0.60 17.23 -11.15
CA VAL A 16 -1.46 16.05 -11.38
C VAL A 16 -2.64 16.07 -10.42
N TYR A 17 -3.79 15.61 -10.88
CA TYR A 17 -4.94 15.46 -9.98
C TYR A 17 -4.75 14.30 -9.01
N ASP A 18 -5.19 14.50 -7.78
CA ASP A 18 -5.14 13.49 -6.71
C ASP A 18 -6.09 12.32 -7.01
N SER A 19 -5.56 11.27 -7.61
CA SER A 19 -6.30 10.02 -7.79
C SER A 19 -6.15 9.07 -6.59
N ASN A 20 -5.05 9.20 -5.84
CA ASN A 20 -4.71 8.28 -4.76
C ASN A 20 -5.67 8.41 -3.58
N ARG A 21 -5.96 9.64 -3.14
CA ARG A 21 -6.89 9.93 -2.04
C ARG A 21 -8.26 9.32 -2.31
N TYR A 22 -8.83 9.57 -3.49
CA TYR A 22 -10.13 9.04 -3.86
C TYR A 22 -10.14 7.52 -4.00
N THR A 23 -9.07 6.93 -4.53
CA THR A 23 -8.92 5.48 -4.63
C THR A 23 -8.86 4.84 -3.24
N VAL A 24 -8.02 5.38 -2.34
CA VAL A 24 -7.89 4.86 -0.97
C VAL A 24 -9.18 5.04 -0.20
N PHE A 25 -9.86 6.21 -0.34
CA PHE A 25 -11.17 6.45 0.25
C PHE A 25 -12.18 5.39 -0.16
N GLY A 26 -12.29 5.11 -1.48
CA GLY A 26 -13.19 4.08 -1.99
C GLY A 26 -12.88 2.68 -1.46
N LEU A 27 -11.60 2.29 -1.41
CA LEU A 27 -11.16 1.01 -0.87
C LEU A 27 -11.49 0.86 0.63
N LEU A 28 -11.31 1.91 1.42
CA LEU A 28 -11.62 1.94 2.85
C LEU A 28 -13.13 1.88 3.09
N THR A 29 -13.92 2.64 2.34
CA THR A 29 -15.39 2.63 2.44
C THR A 29 -15.94 1.25 2.14
N ARG A 30 -15.44 0.56 1.10
CA ARG A 30 -15.84 -0.82 0.78
C ARG A 30 -15.42 -1.83 1.86
N LEU A 31 -14.36 -1.54 2.60
CA LEU A 31 -13.93 -2.36 3.73
C LEU A 31 -14.83 -2.18 4.96
N GLY A 32 -15.69 -1.17 4.97
CA GLY A 32 -16.65 -0.90 6.05
C GLY A 32 -16.05 -0.16 7.24
N VAL A 33 -14.91 0.52 7.05
CA VAL A 33 -14.31 1.38 8.09
C VAL A 33 -14.81 2.82 7.96
N GLU A 34 -14.86 3.53 9.09
CA GLU A 34 -15.09 4.97 9.08
C GLU A 34 -13.85 5.70 8.57
N VAL A 35 -14.04 6.60 7.60
CA VAL A 35 -12.94 7.30 6.95
C VAL A 35 -12.94 8.78 7.35
N ILE A 36 -11.86 9.24 7.96
CA ILE A 36 -11.59 10.65 8.23
C ILE A 36 -10.65 11.16 7.14
N ASP A 37 -11.20 11.92 6.20
CA ASP A 37 -10.44 12.45 5.07
C ASP A 37 -9.85 13.82 5.40
N LEU A 38 -8.53 13.90 5.56
CA LEU A 38 -7.80 15.14 5.87
C LEU A 38 -7.45 15.96 4.62
N GLY A 39 -7.80 15.51 3.43
CA GLY A 39 -7.48 16.20 2.19
C GLY A 39 -6.00 16.13 1.81
N VAL A 40 -5.56 17.15 1.07
CA VAL A 40 -4.15 17.33 0.70
C VAL A 40 -3.48 18.20 1.73
N VAL A 41 -2.51 17.66 2.46
CA VAL A 41 -1.67 18.40 3.39
C VAL A 41 -0.45 18.92 2.65
N ARG A 42 -0.17 20.23 2.73
CA ARG A 42 1.02 20.84 2.13
C ARG A 42 2.28 20.32 2.77
N ASP A 43 3.39 20.31 2.03
CA ASP A 43 4.69 19.82 2.51
C ASP A 43 5.40 20.85 3.41
N GLU A 44 4.69 21.37 4.38
CA GLU A 44 5.13 22.30 5.43
C GLU A 44 5.21 21.55 6.77
N PRO A 45 6.37 21.58 7.47
CA PRO A 45 6.56 20.82 8.72
C PRO A 45 5.47 21.02 9.76
N ALA A 46 5.03 22.27 9.99
CA ALA A 46 4.00 22.56 10.98
C ALA A 46 2.63 21.99 10.61
N LEU A 47 2.25 22.03 9.33
CA LEU A 47 0.99 21.46 8.84
C LEU A 47 1.01 19.93 8.87
N LEU A 48 2.12 19.32 8.51
CA LEU A 48 2.31 17.87 8.59
C LEU A 48 2.25 17.39 10.05
N GLU A 49 2.93 18.09 10.96
CA GLU A 49 2.89 17.75 12.39
C GLU A 49 1.46 17.84 12.94
N ALA A 50 0.75 18.93 12.67
CA ALA A 50 -0.63 19.12 13.11
C ALA A 50 -1.54 18.00 12.57
N ALA A 51 -1.43 17.67 11.28
CA ALA A 51 -2.23 16.61 10.65
C ALA A 51 -1.96 15.23 11.25
N PHE A 52 -0.69 14.86 11.46
CA PHE A 52 -0.34 13.57 12.07
C PHE A 52 -0.82 13.47 13.53
N ARG A 53 -0.71 14.56 14.33
CA ARG A 53 -1.18 14.58 15.71
C ARG A 53 -2.70 14.48 15.79
N ASP A 54 -3.43 15.23 14.96
CA ASP A 54 -4.89 15.16 14.89
C ASP A 54 -5.34 13.74 14.49
N ALA A 55 -4.77 13.19 13.43
CA ALA A 55 -5.09 11.84 12.98
C ALA A 55 -4.80 10.78 14.06
N ALA A 56 -3.67 10.88 14.77
CA ALA A 56 -3.29 9.89 15.79
C ALA A 56 -4.20 9.93 17.03
N GLN A 57 -4.94 11.04 17.26
CA GLN A 57 -5.92 11.16 18.34
C GLN A 57 -7.30 10.63 17.95
N ARG A 58 -7.64 10.66 16.67
CA ARG A 58 -9.01 10.43 16.17
C ARG A 58 -9.19 9.11 15.43
N ALA A 59 -8.10 8.46 15.00
CA ALA A 59 -8.17 7.26 14.19
C ALA A 59 -7.30 6.12 14.73
N ASP A 60 -7.66 4.88 14.43
CA ASP A 60 -6.88 3.68 14.74
C ASP A 60 -5.73 3.47 13.75
N ALA A 61 -5.91 3.95 12.51
CA ALA A 61 -4.93 3.86 11.45
C ALA A 61 -4.81 5.16 10.66
N ILE A 62 -3.59 5.49 10.24
CA ILE A 62 -3.27 6.61 9.36
C ILE A 62 -2.74 6.06 8.06
N ILE A 63 -3.28 6.52 6.93
CA ILE A 63 -2.80 6.16 5.61
C ILE A 63 -2.35 7.43 4.89
N THR A 64 -1.10 7.44 4.41
CA THR A 64 -0.59 8.51 3.56
C THR A 64 -0.24 7.98 2.19
N SER A 65 -0.38 8.79 1.16
CA SER A 65 0.08 8.53 -0.20
C SER A 65 1.17 9.53 -0.57
N GLY A 66 2.35 9.05 -0.93
CA GLY A 66 3.55 9.87 -1.09
C GLY A 66 4.36 9.99 0.20
N GLY A 67 5.47 10.77 0.17
CA GLY A 67 6.31 10.99 1.34
C GLY A 67 7.12 9.78 1.84
N VAL A 68 7.20 8.68 1.06
CA VAL A 68 7.96 7.47 1.43
C VAL A 68 9.13 7.19 0.48
N SER A 69 9.34 8.05 -0.51
CA SER A 69 10.44 7.97 -1.46
C SER A 69 11.76 8.42 -0.81
N VAL A 70 12.88 8.16 -1.46
CA VAL A 70 14.22 8.52 -0.96
C VAL A 70 14.68 9.93 -1.37
N GLY A 71 13.77 10.85 -1.65
CA GLY A 71 14.08 12.25 -2.00
C GLY A 71 14.67 13.03 -0.81
N GLU A 72 15.57 13.97 -1.10
CA GLU A 72 16.32 14.71 -0.08
C GLU A 72 15.50 15.73 0.73
N ALA A 73 14.31 16.14 0.25
CA ALA A 73 13.46 17.14 0.88
C ALA A 73 12.12 16.55 1.37
N ASP A 74 12.14 15.38 1.99
CA ASP A 74 10.93 14.70 2.43
C ASP A 74 10.60 15.05 3.89
N HIS A 75 9.93 16.20 4.09
CA HIS A 75 9.43 16.63 5.40
C HIS A 75 8.48 15.60 6.00
N THR A 76 7.64 14.97 5.18
CA THR A 76 6.72 13.91 5.61
C THR A 76 7.47 12.78 6.30
N ARG A 77 8.56 12.30 5.70
CA ARG A 77 9.40 11.23 6.28
C ARG A 77 10.04 11.64 7.61
N THR A 78 10.50 12.88 7.68
CA THR A 78 11.09 13.44 8.90
C THR A 78 10.05 13.52 10.01
N MET A 79 8.84 14.02 9.73
CA MET A 79 7.73 14.09 10.69
C MET A 79 7.30 12.69 11.17
N MET A 80 7.17 11.72 10.28
CA MET A 80 6.85 10.34 10.67
C MET A 80 7.83 9.78 11.71
N LYS A 81 9.15 10.05 11.53
CA LYS A 81 10.18 9.61 12.47
C LYS A 81 10.18 10.39 13.80
N GLN A 82 9.84 11.66 13.76
CA GLN A 82 9.82 12.52 14.97
C GLN A 82 8.59 12.24 15.83
N LEU A 83 7.46 11.92 15.22
CA LEU A 83 6.17 11.74 15.89
C LEU A 83 5.87 10.30 16.28
N GLY A 84 6.70 9.35 15.83
CA GLY A 84 6.42 7.95 16.08
C GLY A 84 7.60 7.01 15.84
N ASP A 85 7.36 5.73 16.06
CA ASP A 85 8.27 4.66 15.70
C ASP A 85 7.86 4.12 14.31
N VAL A 86 8.53 4.62 13.28
CA VAL A 86 8.20 4.35 11.87
C VAL A 86 9.41 3.81 11.13
N ALA A 87 9.25 2.60 10.59
CA ALA A 87 10.23 1.94 9.73
C ALA A 87 9.91 2.19 8.25
N PHE A 88 10.96 2.45 7.48
CA PHE A 88 10.87 2.66 6.02
C PHE A 88 11.49 1.47 5.30
N TRP A 89 10.69 0.83 4.45
CA TRP A 89 11.04 -0.41 3.79
C TRP A 89 11.23 -0.23 2.28
N ARG A 90 12.13 -1.03 1.73
CA ARG A 90 12.23 -1.31 0.29
C ARG A 90 11.85 -2.77 0.07
N ILE A 91 10.58 -3.01 -0.18
CA ILE A 91 10.05 -4.36 -0.34
C ILE A 91 10.47 -4.90 -1.72
N ALA A 92 10.86 -6.18 -1.78
CA ALA A 92 11.19 -6.87 -3.02
C ALA A 92 9.92 -7.20 -3.82
N MET A 93 9.20 -6.16 -4.26
CA MET A 93 7.97 -6.26 -5.04
C MET A 93 7.92 -5.22 -6.18
N ARG A 94 6.98 -5.42 -7.10
CA ARG A 94 6.65 -4.49 -8.19
C ARG A 94 5.17 -4.59 -8.55
N PRO A 95 4.44 -3.42 -8.63
CA PRO A 95 4.83 -2.10 -8.14
C PRO A 95 4.80 -2.02 -6.62
N GLY A 96 5.18 -0.86 -6.04
CA GLY A 96 5.02 -0.62 -4.61
C GLY A 96 6.25 -0.91 -3.75
N ARG A 97 7.44 -0.68 -4.29
CA ARG A 97 8.71 -0.94 -3.59
C ARG A 97 8.92 -0.14 -2.29
N PRO A 98 8.72 1.20 -2.25
CA PRO A 98 8.84 1.95 -1.00
C PRO A 98 7.55 1.85 -0.19
N MET A 99 7.66 1.65 1.11
CA MET A 99 6.56 1.68 2.07
C MET A 99 7.08 2.10 3.45
N ALA A 100 6.25 2.81 4.22
CA ALA A 100 6.49 3.08 5.62
C ALA A 100 5.41 2.38 6.46
N VAL A 101 5.82 1.79 7.57
CA VAL A 101 4.91 1.18 8.54
C VAL A 101 5.40 1.49 9.94
N GLY A 102 4.50 1.83 10.83
CA GLY A 102 4.84 2.13 12.22
C GLY A 102 3.64 2.56 13.03
N ARG A 103 3.89 3.34 14.06
CA ARG A 103 2.87 3.93 14.91
C ARG A 103 3.18 5.39 15.15
N ILE A 104 2.19 6.26 15.01
CA ILE A 104 2.25 7.67 15.42
C ILE A 104 1.59 7.78 16.79
N ALA A 105 2.30 8.38 17.74
CA ALA A 105 1.80 8.54 19.10
C ALA A 105 0.75 9.66 19.18
N SER A 106 -0.30 9.45 19.98
CA SER A 106 -1.36 10.46 20.22
C SER A 106 -0.92 11.60 21.15
N ALA A 107 0.07 11.38 22.03
CA ALA A 107 0.65 12.42 22.91
C ALA A 107 2.04 11.98 23.42
N GLY A 108 2.94 12.95 23.61
CA GLY A 108 4.13 12.81 24.46
C GLY A 108 5.19 11.78 24.05
N PHE A 109 5.33 11.48 22.77
CA PHE A 109 6.38 10.58 22.29
C PHE A 109 7.76 11.24 22.46
N GLN A 110 8.59 10.68 23.35
CA GLN A 110 10.02 10.93 23.34
C GLN A 110 10.70 9.84 22.51
N ALA A 111 11.31 10.23 21.39
CA ALA A 111 12.09 9.31 20.59
C ALA A 111 13.17 8.64 21.45
N LYS A 112 13.13 7.33 21.59
CA LYS A 112 14.25 6.57 22.16
C LYS A 112 15.44 6.79 21.25
N SER A 113 16.57 7.23 21.84
CA SER A 113 17.86 7.36 21.13
C SER A 113 18.16 6.04 20.40
N ALA A 114 18.47 6.15 19.11
CA ALA A 114 18.66 5.02 18.22
C ALA A 114 19.81 4.11 18.74
N SER A 115 19.45 3.02 19.40
CA SER A 115 20.30 1.83 19.48
C SER A 115 19.97 0.94 18.28
N SER A 116 21.01 0.45 17.64
CA SER A 116 21.03 -0.33 16.39
C SER A 116 19.91 -1.37 16.26
N PRO A 117 19.15 -1.44 15.15
CA PRO A 117 18.05 -2.40 14.97
C PRO A 117 18.48 -3.83 14.60
N TYR A 118 19.77 -4.19 14.74
CA TYR A 118 20.29 -5.51 14.34
C TYR A 118 20.78 -6.38 15.47
N ALA A 119 20.56 -6.00 16.72
CA ALA A 119 20.94 -6.81 17.88
C ALA A 119 19.69 -7.20 18.68
N GLU A 120 18.98 -8.24 18.22
CA GLU A 120 18.37 -9.22 19.07
C GLU A 120 17.54 -10.22 18.24
N SER A 121 17.95 -11.47 18.34
CA SER A 121 17.33 -12.65 17.75
C SER A 121 15.88 -12.82 18.23
N ALA A 122 15.04 -13.41 17.39
CA ALA A 122 13.62 -13.71 17.52
C ALA A 122 13.22 -14.61 18.73
N SER A 123 13.61 -14.25 19.93
CA SER A 123 13.34 -15.06 21.16
C SER A 123 12.60 -14.33 22.29
N SER A 124 12.00 -13.16 22.07
CA SER A 124 11.29 -12.47 23.16
C SER A 124 10.00 -11.77 22.71
N TYR A 125 9.14 -12.47 21.97
CA TYR A 125 7.72 -12.12 21.94
C TYR A 125 7.04 -12.64 23.21
N GLN A 126 7.53 -12.21 24.36
CA GLN A 126 6.80 -12.38 25.62
C GLN A 126 5.98 -11.14 25.88
N ASN A 127 4.69 -11.37 26.09
CA ASN A 127 3.63 -10.49 26.50
C ASN A 127 4.08 -9.36 27.45
N ASN A 128 4.52 -8.24 26.92
CA ASN A 128 4.55 -6.99 27.66
C ASN A 128 3.21 -6.27 27.43
N THR A 129 2.22 -6.58 28.26
CA THR A 129 1.02 -5.76 28.48
C THR A 129 1.38 -4.48 29.26
N ALA A 130 2.51 -3.88 28.97
CA ALA A 130 2.89 -2.57 29.47
C ALA A 130 2.32 -1.53 28.51
N SER A 131 1.23 -0.89 28.94
CA SER A 131 0.67 0.37 28.40
C SER A 131 0.76 0.43 26.85
N ALA A 132 -0.27 -0.06 26.18
CA ALA A 132 -0.41 0.16 24.74
C ALA A 132 -0.24 1.67 24.49
N ALA A 133 0.90 2.07 23.93
CA ALA A 133 1.17 3.45 23.62
C ALA A 133 -0.01 3.95 22.78
N SER A 134 -0.79 4.90 23.31
CA SER A 134 -1.94 5.46 22.64
C SER A 134 -1.48 6.09 21.33
N GLY A 135 -2.11 5.77 20.22
CA GLY A 135 -1.75 6.27 18.91
C GLY A 135 -2.22 5.38 17.77
N ALA A 136 -2.06 5.85 16.54
CA ALA A 136 -2.55 5.19 15.35
C ALA A 136 -1.44 4.41 14.62
N VAL A 137 -1.81 3.29 13.98
CA VAL A 137 -0.92 2.55 13.07
C VAL A 137 -0.76 3.35 11.79
N LEU A 138 0.48 3.61 11.37
CA LEU A 138 0.77 4.33 10.14
C LEU A 138 1.10 3.39 9.00
N PHE A 139 0.48 3.66 7.85
CA PHE A 139 0.81 3.07 6.55
C PHE A 139 1.16 4.19 5.57
N GLY A 140 2.43 4.38 5.28
CA GLY A 140 2.90 5.27 4.22
C GLY A 140 3.00 4.52 2.90
N LEU A 141 2.19 4.91 1.92
CA LEU A 141 2.10 4.27 0.61
C LEU A 141 2.91 5.04 -0.44
N PRO A 142 3.31 4.38 -1.54
CA PRO A 142 3.96 5.06 -2.67
C PRO A 142 3.11 6.18 -3.26
N GLY A 143 3.73 7.08 -4.07
CA GLY A 143 3.00 8.14 -4.77
C GLY A 143 2.30 7.68 -6.06
N ASN A 144 2.80 6.65 -6.74
CA ASN A 144 2.21 6.17 -8.01
C ASN A 144 0.90 5.41 -7.77
N PRO A 145 -0.20 5.72 -8.50
CA PRO A 145 -1.55 5.23 -8.20
C PRO A 145 -1.68 3.70 -8.22
N VAL A 146 -1.11 3.02 -9.21
CA VAL A 146 -1.15 1.55 -9.25
C VAL A 146 -0.36 0.96 -8.07
N ALA A 147 0.76 1.59 -7.69
CA ALA A 147 1.54 1.14 -6.54
C ALA A 147 0.77 1.32 -5.23
N VAL A 148 0.01 2.42 -5.08
CA VAL A 148 -0.91 2.65 -3.94
C VAL A 148 -1.92 1.51 -3.82
N MET A 149 -2.64 1.20 -4.90
CA MET A 149 -3.65 0.13 -4.89
C MET A 149 -3.05 -1.23 -4.56
N VAL A 150 -1.93 -1.59 -5.19
CA VAL A 150 -1.28 -2.88 -4.97
C VAL A 150 -0.74 -3.00 -3.54
N THR A 151 -0.09 -1.97 -3.00
CA THR A 151 0.38 -1.98 -1.60
C THR A 151 -0.77 -1.98 -0.61
N PHE A 152 -1.86 -1.28 -0.90
CA PHE A 152 -3.08 -1.33 -0.10
C PHE A 152 -3.62 -2.77 -0.03
N LEU A 153 -3.83 -3.42 -1.17
CA LEU A 153 -4.38 -4.78 -1.23
C LEU A 153 -3.46 -5.82 -0.59
N ALA A 154 -2.14 -5.69 -0.79
CA ALA A 154 -1.18 -6.67 -0.29
C ALA A 154 -0.87 -6.54 1.21
N PHE A 155 -0.93 -5.32 1.78
CA PHE A 155 -0.48 -5.07 3.16
C PHE A 155 -1.52 -4.35 4.01
N VAL A 156 -2.08 -3.22 3.55
CA VAL A 156 -2.96 -2.39 4.39
C VAL A 156 -4.28 -3.11 4.65
N ARG A 157 -4.94 -3.60 3.61
CA ARG A 157 -6.20 -4.33 3.74
C ARG A 157 -6.13 -5.50 4.73
N PRO A 158 -5.18 -6.46 4.60
CA PRO A 158 -5.09 -7.54 5.58
C PRO A 158 -4.74 -7.06 6.99
N ALA A 159 -3.96 -5.99 7.15
CA ALA A 159 -3.67 -5.40 8.45
C ALA A 159 -4.92 -4.78 9.08
N LEU A 160 -5.70 -3.98 8.34
CA LEU A 160 -6.96 -3.41 8.81
C LEU A 160 -7.96 -4.49 9.17
N LEU A 161 -8.12 -5.53 8.35
CA LEU A 161 -8.99 -6.67 8.69
C LEU A 161 -8.57 -7.35 10.00
N ARG A 162 -7.26 -7.47 10.24
CA ARG A 162 -6.75 -7.99 11.52
C ARG A 162 -7.08 -7.06 12.69
N MET A 163 -6.93 -5.76 12.51
CA MET A 163 -7.31 -4.76 13.52
C MET A 163 -8.81 -4.80 13.82
N MET A 164 -9.64 -5.12 12.83
CA MET A 164 -11.09 -5.33 12.97
C MET A 164 -11.46 -6.69 13.57
N GLY A 165 -10.49 -7.55 13.93
CA GLY A 165 -10.72 -8.86 14.53
C GLY A 165 -10.88 -10.02 13.54
N CYS A 166 -10.70 -9.79 12.23
CA CYS A 166 -10.81 -10.85 11.23
C CYS A 166 -9.66 -11.87 11.37
N THR A 167 -10.00 -13.15 11.43
CA THR A 167 -9.01 -14.24 11.53
C THR A 167 -8.43 -14.66 10.19
N ARG A 168 -9.17 -14.45 9.10
CA ARG A 168 -8.76 -14.76 7.71
C ARG A 168 -8.63 -13.48 6.90
N ALA A 169 -7.53 -12.76 7.11
CA ALA A 169 -7.33 -11.43 6.51
C ALA A 169 -6.74 -11.46 5.10
N ALA A 170 -5.99 -12.50 4.74
CA ALA A 170 -5.38 -12.61 3.42
C ALA A 170 -6.43 -12.98 2.35
N PRO A 171 -6.44 -12.32 1.17
CA PRO A 171 -7.31 -12.71 0.07
C PRO A 171 -6.88 -14.08 -0.49
N PRO A 172 -7.83 -14.93 -0.94
CA PRO A 172 -7.48 -16.17 -1.60
C PRO A 172 -6.79 -15.90 -2.93
N LEU A 173 -5.80 -16.75 -3.27
CA LEU A 173 -5.21 -16.79 -4.59
C LEU A 173 -5.85 -17.96 -5.37
N LEU A 174 -6.36 -17.65 -6.56
CA LEU A 174 -6.93 -18.62 -7.47
C LEU A 174 -5.89 -19.04 -8.51
N ARG A 175 -5.93 -20.30 -8.96
CA ARG A 175 -5.07 -20.76 -10.06
C ARG A 175 -5.74 -20.45 -11.39
N ALA A 176 -5.00 -19.77 -12.28
CA ALA A 176 -5.44 -19.49 -13.64
C ALA A 176 -4.34 -19.89 -14.64
N VAL A 177 -4.73 -20.23 -15.87
CA VAL A 177 -3.82 -20.54 -16.95
C VAL A 177 -3.49 -19.27 -17.73
N SER A 178 -2.21 -18.96 -17.90
CA SER A 178 -1.80 -17.81 -18.70
C SER A 178 -2.04 -18.06 -20.19
N THR A 179 -2.77 -17.16 -20.85
CA THR A 179 -3.02 -17.23 -22.30
C THR A 179 -1.93 -16.52 -23.12
N GLU A 180 -0.95 -15.92 -22.45
CA GLU A 180 0.19 -15.26 -23.10
C GLU A 180 1.50 -15.49 -22.35
N ALA A 181 2.61 -15.23 -22.99
CA ALA A 181 3.92 -15.26 -22.34
C ALA A 181 4.12 -13.98 -21.50
N ILE A 182 4.51 -14.14 -20.22
CA ILE A 182 4.75 -13.01 -19.32
C ILE A 182 6.23 -12.95 -18.94
N ARG A 183 6.85 -11.80 -19.16
CA ARG A 183 8.26 -11.58 -18.75
C ARG A 183 8.33 -11.29 -17.26
N LYS A 184 9.18 -12.03 -16.56
CA LYS A 184 9.39 -11.91 -15.11
C LYS A 184 10.85 -12.21 -14.77
N LYS A 185 11.48 -11.30 -14.01
CA LYS A 185 12.81 -11.54 -13.44
C LYS A 185 12.67 -12.06 -12.00
N PRO A 186 13.34 -13.17 -11.61
CA PRO A 186 13.41 -13.61 -10.22
C PRO A 186 13.97 -12.52 -9.30
N GLY A 187 13.77 -12.68 -8.00
CA GLY A 187 14.28 -11.76 -6.97
C GLY A 187 13.30 -10.70 -6.49
N ARG A 188 12.04 -10.75 -6.93
CA ARG A 188 10.94 -9.93 -6.41
C ARG A 188 9.59 -10.58 -6.73
N THR A 189 8.58 -10.28 -5.93
CA THR A 189 7.18 -10.59 -6.28
C THR A 189 6.64 -9.52 -7.21
N GLU A 190 5.96 -9.90 -8.30
CA GLU A 190 5.32 -8.95 -9.19
C GLU A 190 3.80 -9.13 -9.16
N TYR A 191 3.09 -8.00 -9.07
CA TYR A 191 1.65 -7.92 -9.18
C TYR A 191 1.32 -7.24 -10.51
N GLN A 192 0.99 -8.05 -11.52
CA GLN A 192 0.65 -7.53 -12.83
C GLN A 192 -0.86 -7.46 -13.00
N ARG A 193 -1.37 -6.38 -13.59
CA ARG A 193 -2.81 -6.21 -13.86
C ARG A 193 -3.22 -7.19 -14.92
N GLY A 194 -4.27 -7.95 -14.63
CA GLY A 194 -4.76 -9.00 -15.51
C GLY A 194 -6.27 -8.99 -15.68
N THR A 195 -6.69 -9.54 -16.79
CA THR A 195 -8.08 -9.89 -17.06
C THR A 195 -8.23 -11.39 -16.91
N VAL A 196 -8.98 -11.82 -15.89
CA VAL A 196 -9.32 -13.20 -15.61
C VAL A 196 -10.65 -13.51 -16.27
N THR A 197 -10.72 -14.63 -16.98
CA THR A 197 -11.93 -15.12 -17.67
C THR A 197 -12.07 -16.61 -17.45
N THR A 198 -13.26 -17.17 -17.75
CA THR A 198 -13.47 -18.60 -17.75
C THR A 198 -13.29 -19.14 -19.17
N GLY A 199 -12.46 -20.14 -19.33
CA GLY A 199 -12.24 -20.85 -20.59
C GLY A 199 -13.39 -21.78 -20.96
N PRO A 200 -13.43 -22.31 -22.19
CA PRO A 200 -14.49 -23.21 -22.64
C PRO A 200 -14.59 -24.52 -21.83
N ASP A 201 -13.50 -24.93 -21.22
CA ASP A 201 -13.39 -26.12 -20.36
C ASP A 201 -13.71 -25.83 -18.88
N GLY A 202 -14.13 -24.59 -18.56
CA GLY A 202 -14.42 -24.15 -17.20
C GLY A 202 -13.18 -23.73 -16.39
N SER A 203 -11.97 -23.84 -16.93
CA SER A 203 -10.75 -23.38 -16.25
C SER A 203 -10.66 -21.86 -16.25
N LEU A 204 -10.05 -21.29 -15.19
CA LEU A 204 -9.72 -19.87 -15.18
C LEU A 204 -8.53 -19.62 -16.11
N GLN A 205 -8.68 -18.61 -16.95
CA GLN A 205 -7.65 -18.12 -17.85
C GLN A 205 -7.32 -16.68 -17.50
N VAL A 206 -6.07 -16.27 -17.75
CA VAL A 206 -5.65 -14.88 -17.47
C VAL A 206 -4.68 -14.37 -18.54
N ARG A 207 -4.82 -13.08 -18.85
CA ARG A 207 -3.86 -12.31 -19.66
C ARG A 207 -3.60 -10.97 -18.98
N THR A 208 -2.46 -10.34 -19.28
CA THR A 208 -2.17 -8.99 -18.77
C THR A 208 -3.02 -7.93 -19.47
N THR A 209 -3.22 -6.78 -18.84
CA THR A 209 -3.88 -5.60 -19.45
C THR A 209 -2.93 -4.77 -20.31
N GLY A 210 -1.79 -5.32 -20.74
CA GLY A 210 -0.79 -4.62 -21.55
C GLY A 210 0.19 -3.82 -20.71
N ASN A 211 0.15 -2.50 -20.75
CA ASN A 211 1.13 -1.65 -20.06
C ASN A 211 1.10 -1.81 -18.53
N GLN A 212 2.20 -2.32 -17.97
CA GLN A 212 2.36 -2.60 -16.54
C GLN A 212 3.11 -1.49 -15.77
N GLY A 213 3.09 -0.24 -16.28
CA GLY A 213 3.66 0.93 -15.61
C GLY A 213 2.91 1.26 -14.31
N SER A 214 3.63 1.72 -13.27
CA SER A 214 3.04 2.02 -11.95
C SER A 214 2.19 3.29 -11.91
N GLY A 215 2.34 4.16 -12.92
CA GLY A 215 1.53 5.38 -13.09
C GLY A 215 0.32 5.20 -14.00
N VAL A 216 0.14 4.03 -14.63
CA VAL A 216 -0.92 3.80 -15.63
C VAL A 216 -2.19 3.31 -14.94
N LEU A 217 -2.95 4.23 -14.35
CA LEU A 217 -4.18 3.91 -13.60
C LEU A 217 -5.24 3.21 -14.46
N SER A 218 -5.34 3.54 -15.75
CA SER A 218 -6.24 2.87 -16.70
C SER A 218 -6.03 1.35 -16.78
N SER A 219 -4.82 0.86 -16.53
CA SER A 219 -4.54 -0.58 -16.46
C SER A 219 -5.25 -1.28 -15.29
N MET A 220 -5.51 -0.56 -14.20
CA MET A 220 -6.32 -1.07 -13.07
C MET A 220 -7.80 -1.09 -13.40
N VAL A 221 -8.30 -0.09 -14.13
CA VAL A 221 -9.71 -0.03 -14.57
C VAL A 221 -10.05 -1.16 -15.54
N GLN A 222 -9.09 -1.55 -16.40
CA GLN A 222 -9.26 -2.65 -17.35
C GLN A 222 -9.08 -4.04 -16.72
N ALA A 223 -8.45 -4.12 -15.56
CA ALA A 223 -8.21 -5.37 -14.86
C ALA A 223 -9.42 -5.76 -13.99
N ASN A 224 -9.62 -7.06 -13.83
CA ASN A 224 -10.48 -7.62 -12.78
C ASN A 224 -9.69 -8.44 -11.75
N GLY A 225 -8.36 -8.39 -11.82
CA GLY A 225 -7.47 -9.06 -10.87
C GLY A 225 -5.99 -8.72 -11.06
N LEU A 226 -5.20 -9.19 -10.11
CA LEU A 226 -3.73 -9.12 -10.15
C LEU A 226 -3.17 -10.52 -10.37
N ILE A 227 -2.32 -10.68 -11.38
CA ILE A 227 -1.48 -11.86 -11.56
C ILE A 227 -0.35 -11.74 -10.53
N VAL A 228 -0.23 -12.73 -9.64
CA VAL A 228 0.78 -12.77 -8.59
C VAL A 228 1.92 -13.67 -9.04
N LEU A 229 3.02 -13.05 -9.44
CA LEU A 229 4.24 -13.75 -9.87
C LEU A 229 5.23 -13.77 -8.71
N HIS A 230 5.41 -14.92 -8.11
CA HIS A 230 6.16 -15.10 -6.87
C HIS A 230 7.65 -14.76 -6.99
N HIS A 231 8.31 -14.54 -5.84
CA HIS A 231 9.69 -14.06 -5.74
C HIS A 231 10.69 -14.89 -6.57
N HIS A 232 10.58 -16.20 -6.52
CA HIS A 232 11.49 -17.12 -7.21
C HIS A 232 11.10 -17.43 -8.66
N GLN A 233 9.89 -17.03 -9.06
CA GLN A 233 9.35 -17.33 -10.39
C GLN A 233 10.09 -16.54 -11.46
N GLY A 234 10.38 -17.22 -12.58
CA GLY A 234 10.90 -16.64 -13.82
C GLY A 234 9.78 -16.28 -14.80
N ASN A 235 10.12 -16.25 -16.08
CA ASN A 235 9.15 -16.04 -17.16
C ASN A 235 8.05 -17.11 -17.12
N VAL A 236 6.86 -16.70 -17.55
CA VAL A 236 5.68 -17.54 -17.69
C VAL A 236 5.47 -17.80 -19.18
N ALA A 237 5.31 -19.05 -19.56
CA ALA A 237 4.95 -19.44 -20.93
C ALA A 237 3.42 -19.47 -21.09
N VAL A 238 2.95 -19.48 -22.33
CA VAL A 238 1.55 -19.76 -22.64
C VAL A 238 1.20 -21.16 -22.12
N GLY A 239 0.09 -21.28 -21.39
CA GLY A 239 -0.33 -22.54 -20.79
C GLY A 239 0.17 -22.76 -19.36
N ASP A 240 1.13 -21.98 -18.87
CA ASP A 240 1.58 -22.07 -17.48
C ASP A 240 0.51 -21.62 -16.51
N ALA A 241 0.43 -22.30 -15.36
CA ALA A 241 -0.45 -21.92 -14.28
C ALA A 241 0.18 -20.83 -13.40
N VAL A 242 -0.57 -19.75 -13.16
CA VAL A 242 -0.20 -18.64 -12.30
C VAL A 242 -1.23 -18.41 -11.21
N ASP A 243 -0.84 -17.75 -10.13
CA ASP A 243 -1.76 -17.32 -9.08
C ASP A 243 -2.37 -15.97 -9.45
N VAL A 244 -3.67 -15.82 -9.18
CA VAL A 244 -4.40 -14.58 -9.42
C VAL A 244 -5.18 -14.18 -8.17
N MET A 245 -5.14 -12.90 -7.84
CA MET A 245 -5.98 -12.25 -6.84
C MET A 245 -7.08 -11.50 -7.60
N VAL A 246 -8.30 -12.01 -7.59
CA VAL A 246 -9.44 -11.32 -8.23
C VAL A 246 -9.91 -10.15 -7.39
N PHE A 247 -10.45 -9.12 -8.04
CA PHE A 247 -10.88 -7.91 -7.33
C PHE A 247 -12.23 -8.08 -6.62
N GLU A 248 -13.12 -8.94 -7.10
CA GLU A 248 -14.38 -9.22 -6.44
C GLU A 248 -14.17 -9.78 -5.02
N GLY A 249 -14.79 -9.14 -4.04
CA GLY A 249 -14.61 -9.45 -2.62
C GLY A 249 -13.32 -8.94 -1.99
N VAL A 250 -12.45 -8.24 -2.74
CA VAL A 250 -11.22 -7.61 -2.22
C VAL A 250 -11.20 -6.10 -2.45
N ILE A 251 -11.94 -5.61 -3.46
CA ILE A 251 -12.12 -4.18 -3.76
C ILE A 251 -13.59 -3.84 -3.66
#